data_350193fdb5431de031ee13282a754da0
#
_entry.id   350193fdb5431de031ee13282a754da0
#
_cell.length_a   1.000
_cell.length_b   1.000
_cell.length_c   1.000
_cell.angle_alpha   90.00
_cell.angle_beta   90.00
_cell.angle_gamma   90.00
#
_symmetry.space_group_name_H-M   'P 1'
#
loop_
_entity.id
_entity.type
_entity.pdbx_description
1 polymer ?
#
loop_
_entity_poly.entity_id
_entity_poly.type
_entity_poly.pdbx_seq_one_letter_code
_entity_poly.pdbx_strand_id
1 'polypeptide(L)'
;VTLVIGELFPKKLALNNPEKIASVIISPMNFLKKLFYPLVWLLSISTQGLMSLFGIEKKKNTASEEEIKAIVSESTEDGEVEEVEKEIVERVFSLGDRDVASLMTHRTEFVWLDIDDNLESVKAKLSQHIHYIYPVADKTLDNIVGVVYLKDLFNKLDTFDSVKEIMREPQYLHESISVYDALETFKENKIHYALVIEEFGMVVGMVTMNNI
;
A
#
# COMPACT_ATOMS: atom_id res chain seq x y z
N VAL A 1 48.73 -24.88 -4.31
CA VAL A 1 48.22 -26.27 -4.14
C VAL A 1 47.11 -26.32 -3.07
N THR A 2 47.30 -25.72 -1.91
CA THR A 2 46.33 -25.73 -0.78
C THR A 2 44.97 -25.13 -1.15
N LEU A 3 44.94 -24.02 -1.90
CA LEU A 3 43.73 -23.35 -2.33
C LEU A 3 42.92 -24.16 -3.36
N VAL A 4 43.64 -24.88 -4.24
CA VAL A 4 42.96 -25.70 -5.26
C VAL A 4 42.37 -26.97 -4.64
N ILE A 5 43.12 -27.66 -3.79
CA ILE A 5 42.69 -28.95 -3.20
C ILE A 5 41.78 -28.71 -1.98
N GLY A 6 42.05 -27.67 -1.18
CA GLY A 6 41.35 -27.40 0.06
C GLY A 6 40.03 -26.62 -0.13
N GLU A 7 39.86 -25.85 -1.20
CA GLU A 7 38.70 -25.01 -1.38
C GLU A 7 38.03 -25.17 -2.75
N LEU A 8 38.75 -24.95 -3.85
CA LEU A 8 38.14 -24.94 -5.18
C LEU A 8 37.63 -26.29 -5.65
N PHE A 9 38.38 -27.34 -5.37
CA PHE A 9 37.99 -28.71 -5.79
C PHE A 9 36.76 -29.22 -5.04
N PRO A 10 36.66 -29.16 -3.70
CA PRO A 10 35.46 -29.54 -2.97
C PRO A 10 34.20 -28.70 -3.38
N LYS A 11 34.38 -27.39 -3.62
CA LYS A 11 33.31 -26.52 -4.04
C LYS A 11 32.76 -26.89 -5.43
N LYS A 12 33.66 -27.15 -6.40
CA LYS A 12 33.22 -27.61 -7.74
C LYS A 12 32.60 -29.02 -7.70
N LEU A 13 33.09 -29.89 -6.85
CA LEU A 13 32.52 -31.22 -6.70
C LEU A 13 31.12 -31.18 -6.12
N ALA A 14 30.89 -30.31 -5.11
CA ALA A 14 29.58 -30.09 -4.50
C ALA A 14 28.55 -29.49 -5.47
N LEU A 15 28.98 -28.57 -6.30
CA LEU A 15 28.11 -27.94 -7.32
C LEU A 15 27.72 -28.91 -8.45
N ASN A 16 28.60 -29.86 -8.80
CA ASN A 16 28.32 -30.83 -9.87
C ASN A 16 27.37 -31.98 -9.47
N ASN A 17 27.36 -32.36 -8.18
CA ASN A 17 26.54 -33.49 -7.68
C ASN A 17 26.04 -33.18 -6.26
N PRO A 18 25.18 -32.19 -6.07
CA PRO A 18 24.79 -31.68 -4.73
C PRO A 18 24.10 -32.76 -3.89
N GLU A 19 23.21 -33.54 -4.47
CA GLU A 19 22.42 -34.54 -3.76
C GLU A 19 23.29 -35.71 -3.21
N LYS A 20 24.23 -36.24 -4.03
CA LYS A 20 25.12 -37.34 -3.61
C LYS A 20 26.08 -36.88 -2.52
N ILE A 21 26.60 -35.66 -2.63
CA ILE A 21 27.54 -35.15 -1.64
C ILE A 21 26.79 -34.79 -0.36
N ALA A 22 25.62 -34.21 -0.43
CA ALA A 22 24.77 -33.97 0.75
C ALA A 22 24.44 -35.26 1.48
N SER A 23 24.07 -36.34 0.77
CA SER A 23 23.77 -37.66 1.38
C SER A 23 24.96 -38.31 2.10
N VAL A 24 26.17 -38.15 1.57
CA VAL A 24 27.39 -38.66 2.21
C VAL A 24 27.78 -37.84 3.44
N ILE A 25 27.65 -36.51 3.36
CA ILE A 25 28.07 -35.60 4.44
C ILE A 25 27.03 -35.56 5.59
N ILE A 26 25.76 -35.86 5.34
CA ILE A 26 24.69 -35.77 6.35
C ILE A 26 24.93 -36.71 7.54
N SER A 27 25.52 -37.90 7.29
CA SER A 27 25.81 -38.89 8.35
C SER A 27 26.88 -38.41 9.33
N PRO A 28 28.11 -38.03 8.90
CA PRO A 28 29.10 -37.45 9.80
C PRO A 28 28.67 -36.15 10.45
N MET A 29 27.90 -35.27 9.74
CA MET A 29 27.35 -34.06 10.30
C MET A 29 26.35 -34.33 11.43
N ASN A 30 25.47 -35.33 11.27
CA ASN A 30 24.54 -35.73 12.32
C ASN A 30 25.28 -36.31 13.55
N PHE A 31 26.38 -37.02 13.34
CA PHE A 31 27.23 -37.49 14.44
C PHE A 31 27.86 -36.34 15.21
N LEU A 32 28.47 -35.39 14.51
CA LEU A 32 29.02 -34.16 15.10
C LEU A 32 27.96 -33.34 15.83
N LYS A 33 26.78 -33.17 15.22
CA LYS A 33 25.64 -32.50 15.87
C LYS A 33 25.27 -33.14 17.19
N LYS A 34 25.17 -34.48 17.26
CA LYS A 34 24.86 -35.20 18.49
C LYS A 34 25.98 -35.06 19.54
N LEU A 35 27.22 -35.10 19.10
CA LEU A 35 28.39 -34.97 20.00
C LEU A 35 28.46 -33.58 20.62
N PHE A 36 28.21 -32.52 19.85
CA PHE A 36 28.29 -31.14 20.33
C PHE A 36 26.97 -30.61 20.89
N TYR A 37 25.88 -31.37 20.78
CA TYR A 37 24.56 -30.96 21.27
C TYR A 37 24.58 -30.49 22.75
N PRO A 38 25.19 -31.20 23.70
CA PRO A 38 25.19 -30.75 25.10
C PRO A 38 25.94 -29.44 25.31
N LEU A 39 26.99 -29.19 24.53
CA LEU A 39 27.75 -27.94 24.60
C LEU A 39 26.92 -26.77 24.04
N VAL A 40 26.26 -26.96 22.91
CA VAL A 40 25.38 -25.97 22.28
C VAL A 40 24.20 -25.69 23.19
N TRP A 41 23.60 -26.68 23.82
CA TRP A 41 22.50 -26.53 24.76
C TRP A 41 22.92 -25.69 25.97
N LEU A 42 24.10 -25.97 26.56
CA LEU A 42 24.65 -25.23 27.70
C LEU A 42 24.87 -23.74 27.33
N LEU A 43 25.46 -23.46 26.18
CA LEU A 43 25.68 -22.12 25.67
C LEU A 43 24.37 -21.39 25.41
N SER A 44 23.39 -22.09 24.83
CA SER A 44 22.06 -21.50 24.56
C SER A 44 21.33 -21.12 25.84
N ILE A 45 21.33 -21.95 26.85
CA ILE A 45 20.73 -21.63 28.14
C ILE A 45 21.46 -20.45 28.82
N SER A 46 22.80 -20.45 28.79
CA SER A 46 23.59 -19.36 29.34
C SER A 46 23.26 -18.02 28.67
N THR A 47 23.16 -18.03 27.33
CA THR A 47 22.80 -16.84 26.56
C THR A 47 21.36 -16.38 26.84
N GLN A 48 20.40 -17.32 26.93
CA GLN A 48 19.02 -17.00 27.27
C GLN A 48 18.90 -16.43 28.70
N GLY A 49 19.65 -17.00 29.64
CA GLY A 49 19.71 -16.48 31.00
C GLY A 49 20.24 -15.05 31.08
N LEU A 50 21.32 -14.76 30.35
CA LEU A 50 21.85 -13.40 30.25
C LEU A 50 20.86 -12.45 29.57
N MET A 51 20.25 -12.85 28.46
CA MET A 51 19.23 -12.02 27.78
C MET A 51 18.05 -11.69 28.69
N SER A 52 17.57 -12.68 29.46
CA SER A 52 16.51 -12.48 30.45
C SER A 52 16.92 -11.52 31.57
N LEU A 53 18.18 -11.60 32.03
CA LEU A 53 18.71 -10.72 33.09
C LEU A 53 18.78 -9.25 32.63
N PHE A 54 19.07 -9.02 31.32
CA PHE A 54 19.14 -7.69 30.71
C PHE A 54 17.79 -7.22 30.16
N GLY A 55 16.69 -7.95 30.35
CA GLY A 55 15.36 -7.59 29.86
C GLY A 55 15.24 -7.55 28.34
N ILE A 56 16.13 -8.22 27.62
CA ILE A 56 16.11 -8.30 26.16
C ILE A 56 15.12 -9.40 25.77
N GLU A 57 13.86 -9.02 25.51
CA GLU A 57 12.90 -9.95 24.92
C GLU A 57 13.32 -10.32 23.51
N LYS A 58 13.28 -11.63 23.20
CA LYS A 58 13.35 -12.08 21.81
C LYS A 58 12.19 -11.42 21.06
N LYS A 59 12.48 -10.39 20.24
CA LYS A 59 11.54 -10.02 19.19
C LYS A 59 11.14 -11.31 18.47
N LYS A 60 9.85 -11.65 18.49
CA LYS A 60 9.34 -12.69 17.60
C LYS A 60 9.86 -12.33 16.21
N ASN A 61 10.46 -13.29 15.54
CA ASN A 61 10.84 -13.18 14.14
C ASN A 61 9.54 -13.00 13.32
N THR A 62 8.97 -11.83 13.38
CA THR A 62 8.04 -11.36 12.37
C THR A 62 8.92 -10.81 11.27
N ALA A 63 8.87 -11.43 10.10
CA ALA A 63 9.59 -10.92 8.94
C ALA A 63 9.26 -9.44 8.78
N SER A 64 10.27 -8.60 8.66
CA SER A 64 10.07 -7.19 8.37
C SER A 64 9.63 -7.02 6.91
N GLU A 65 9.08 -5.86 6.59
CA GLU A 65 8.71 -5.54 5.21
C GLU A 65 9.89 -5.68 4.25
N GLU A 66 11.08 -5.22 4.69
CA GLU A 66 12.32 -5.34 3.92
C GLU A 66 12.71 -6.81 3.67
N GLU A 67 12.48 -7.67 4.66
CA GLU A 67 12.75 -9.09 4.55
C GLU A 67 11.80 -9.77 3.55
N ILE A 68 10.52 -9.37 3.55
CA ILE A 68 9.52 -9.85 2.58
C ILE A 68 9.88 -9.35 1.17
N LYS A 69 10.23 -8.08 1.00
CA LYS A 69 10.68 -7.52 -0.28
C LYS A 69 11.94 -8.24 -0.81
N ALA A 70 12.88 -8.56 0.06
CA ALA A 70 14.09 -9.31 -0.30
C ALA A 70 13.75 -10.73 -0.80
N ILE A 71 12.84 -11.44 -0.12
CA ILE A 71 12.41 -12.78 -0.52
C ILE A 71 11.69 -12.73 -1.88
N VAL A 72 10.81 -11.76 -2.10
CA VAL A 72 10.12 -11.60 -3.39
C VAL A 72 11.12 -11.30 -4.51
N SER A 73 12.12 -10.45 -4.25
CA SER A 73 13.15 -10.12 -5.24
C SER A 73 14.02 -11.34 -5.60
N GLU A 74 14.43 -12.14 -4.61
CA GLU A 74 15.18 -13.38 -4.81
C GLU A 74 14.37 -14.40 -5.62
N SER A 75 13.09 -14.59 -5.28
CA SER A 75 12.19 -15.49 -6.02
C SER A 75 11.94 -15.02 -7.47
N THR A 76 12.04 -13.71 -7.74
CA THR A 76 11.95 -13.18 -9.10
C THR A 76 13.22 -13.49 -9.90
N GLU A 77 14.40 -13.37 -9.29
CA GLU A 77 15.67 -13.74 -9.92
C GLU A 77 15.73 -15.25 -10.25
N ASP A 78 15.13 -16.08 -9.41
CA ASP A 78 15.02 -17.54 -9.61
C ASP A 78 13.93 -17.93 -10.62
N GLY A 79 13.09 -16.97 -11.06
CA GLY A 79 12.02 -17.18 -12.04
C GLY A 79 10.75 -17.83 -11.47
N GLU A 80 10.60 -17.89 -10.15
CA GLU A 80 9.41 -18.44 -9.47
C GLU A 80 8.30 -17.37 -9.33
N VAL A 81 8.68 -16.09 -9.29
CA VAL A 81 7.79 -14.93 -9.24
C VAL A 81 8.01 -14.08 -10.49
N GLU A 82 6.94 -13.62 -11.13
CA GLU A 82 7.04 -12.72 -12.28
C GLU A 82 7.38 -11.28 -11.85
N GLU A 83 8.08 -10.53 -12.72
CA GLU A 83 8.45 -9.13 -12.42
C GLU A 83 7.21 -8.26 -12.15
N VAL A 84 6.09 -8.53 -12.83
CA VAL A 84 4.81 -7.84 -12.61
C VAL A 84 4.26 -8.10 -11.21
N GLU A 85 4.39 -9.31 -10.70
CA GLU A 85 3.94 -9.68 -9.34
C GLU A 85 4.79 -8.97 -8.28
N LYS A 86 6.10 -8.89 -8.48
CA LYS A 86 7.01 -8.13 -7.62
C LYS A 86 6.61 -6.64 -7.58
N GLU A 87 6.37 -6.01 -8.75
CA GLU A 87 5.92 -4.62 -8.81
C GLU A 87 4.60 -4.40 -8.04
N ILE A 88 3.65 -5.33 -8.14
CA ILE A 88 2.39 -5.26 -7.40
C ILE A 88 2.64 -5.29 -5.89
N VAL A 89 3.49 -6.20 -5.42
CA VAL A 89 3.83 -6.30 -3.99
C VAL A 89 4.49 -5.02 -3.49
N GLU A 90 5.45 -4.47 -4.23
CA GLU A 90 6.11 -3.21 -3.89
C GLU A 90 5.13 -2.03 -3.83
N ARG A 91 4.19 -1.96 -4.77
CA ARG A 91 3.13 -0.94 -4.77
C ARG A 91 2.20 -1.08 -3.57
N VAL A 92 1.81 -2.30 -3.22
CA VAL A 92 0.96 -2.54 -2.04
C VAL A 92 1.64 -2.05 -0.77
N PHE A 93 2.92 -2.37 -0.55
CA PHE A 93 3.66 -1.88 0.61
C PHE A 93 3.78 -0.34 0.59
N SER A 94 4.08 0.25 -0.56
CA SER A 94 4.21 1.70 -0.67
C SER A 94 2.89 2.44 -0.41
N LEU A 95 1.74 1.81 -0.68
CA LEU A 95 0.42 2.34 -0.34
C LEU A 95 0.15 2.34 1.16
N GLY A 96 0.67 1.33 1.88
CA GLY A 96 0.50 1.21 3.32
C GLY A 96 1.13 2.35 4.13
N ASP A 97 2.19 2.94 3.60
CA ASP A 97 2.92 4.04 4.23
C ASP A 97 2.35 5.43 3.88
N ARG A 98 1.30 5.48 3.06
CA ARG A 98 0.71 6.73 2.57
C ARG A 98 -0.57 7.08 3.30
N ASP A 99 -0.77 8.37 3.50
CA ASP A 99 -2.03 8.96 3.89
C ASP A 99 -2.80 9.52 2.67
N VAL A 100 -4.08 9.80 2.89
CA VAL A 100 -4.98 10.34 1.86
C VAL A 100 -4.49 11.68 1.33
N ALA A 101 -3.86 12.51 2.17
CA ALA A 101 -3.30 13.80 1.76
C ALA A 101 -2.28 13.67 0.62
N SER A 102 -1.51 12.55 0.60
CA SER A 102 -0.48 12.32 -0.42
C SER A 102 -1.04 11.93 -1.80
N LEU A 103 -2.30 11.50 -1.87
CA LEU A 103 -2.95 11.01 -3.10
C LEU A 103 -4.11 11.86 -3.57
N MET A 104 -4.59 12.77 -2.73
CA MET A 104 -5.75 13.61 -3.09
C MET A 104 -5.43 14.57 -4.22
N THR A 105 -6.45 14.91 -4.99
CA THR A 105 -6.43 16.09 -5.84
C THR A 105 -6.65 17.32 -4.96
N HIS A 106 -5.72 18.27 -4.99
CA HIS A 106 -5.80 19.46 -4.13
C HIS A 106 -6.95 20.38 -4.56
N ARG A 107 -7.59 21.05 -3.59
CA ARG A 107 -8.74 21.93 -3.85
C ARG A 107 -8.51 23.03 -4.90
N THR A 108 -7.27 23.46 -5.10
CA THR A 108 -6.90 24.46 -6.12
C THR A 108 -7.05 23.94 -7.56
N GLU A 109 -7.12 22.62 -7.72
CA GLU A 109 -7.28 21.94 -9.01
C GLU A 109 -8.73 21.55 -9.28
N PHE A 110 -9.67 21.88 -8.37
CA PHE A 110 -11.06 21.53 -8.53
C PHE A 110 -11.71 22.26 -9.69
N VAL A 111 -12.38 21.50 -10.53
CA VAL A 111 -13.48 22.03 -11.33
C VAL A 111 -14.74 21.86 -10.49
N TRP A 112 -15.34 22.96 -10.10
CA TRP A 112 -16.49 22.97 -9.19
C TRP A 112 -17.65 23.75 -9.78
N LEU A 113 -18.86 23.46 -9.29
CA LEU A 113 -20.10 24.11 -9.70
C LEU A 113 -20.54 25.06 -8.60
N ASP A 114 -21.06 26.23 -9.00
CA ASP A 114 -21.77 27.09 -8.07
C ASP A 114 -23.21 26.57 -7.90
N ILE A 115 -23.74 26.68 -6.69
CA ILE A 115 -25.10 26.24 -6.38
C ILE A 115 -26.16 26.93 -7.24
N ASP A 116 -25.87 28.14 -7.70
CA ASP A 116 -26.74 28.97 -8.55
C ASP A 116 -26.36 28.87 -10.04
N ASP A 117 -25.44 27.99 -10.44
CA ASP A 117 -25.10 27.79 -11.85
C ASP A 117 -26.31 27.29 -12.65
N ASN A 118 -26.52 27.91 -13.80
CA ASN A 118 -27.47 27.43 -14.79
C ASN A 118 -26.86 26.38 -15.74
N LEU A 119 -27.70 25.78 -16.57
CA LEU A 119 -27.25 24.69 -17.48
C LEU A 119 -26.14 25.14 -18.44
N GLU A 120 -26.15 26.36 -18.93
CA GLU A 120 -25.13 26.89 -19.83
C GLU A 120 -23.76 27.02 -19.13
N SER A 121 -23.77 27.57 -17.91
CA SER A 121 -22.56 27.67 -17.07
C SER A 121 -21.99 26.30 -16.76
N VAL A 122 -22.85 25.37 -16.36
CA VAL A 122 -22.44 23.98 -16.10
C VAL A 122 -21.81 23.34 -17.34
N LYS A 123 -22.45 23.43 -18.51
CA LYS A 123 -21.93 22.91 -19.78
C LYS A 123 -20.57 23.52 -20.13
N ALA A 124 -20.40 24.82 -19.92
CA ALA A 124 -19.14 25.51 -20.21
C ALA A 124 -18.00 25.01 -19.30
N LYS A 125 -18.26 24.79 -18.02
CA LYS A 125 -17.29 24.22 -17.07
C LYS A 125 -16.94 22.77 -17.41
N LEU A 126 -17.93 21.94 -17.73
CA LEU A 126 -17.76 20.54 -18.13
C LEU A 126 -16.98 20.37 -19.44
N SER A 127 -17.11 21.31 -20.39
CA SER A 127 -16.43 21.23 -21.66
C SER A 127 -14.91 21.39 -21.56
N GLN A 128 -14.42 22.01 -20.51
CA GLN A 128 -12.98 22.20 -20.27
C GLN A 128 -12.32 20.96 -19.70
N HIS A 129 -12.94 20.37 -18.68
CA HIS A 129 -12.44 19.16 -18.00
C HIS A 129 -13.60 18.28 -17.57
N ILE A 130 -13.65 17.06 -18.07
CA ILE A 130 -14.66 16.06 -17.72
C ILE A 130 -14.20 15.24 -16.54
N HIS A 131 -14.92 15.35 -15.42
CA HIS A 131 -14.72 14.54 -14.22
C HIS A 131 -15.97 13.73 -13.90
N TYR A 132 -15.84 12.65 -13.15
CA TYR A 132 -16.98 11.84 -12.73
C TYR A 132 -17.84 12.52 -11.67
N ILE A 133 -17.25 13.45 -10.92
CA ILE A 133 -17.87 14.14 -9.81
C ILE A 133 -17.37 15.58 -9.71
N TYR A 134 -18.24 16.47 -9.30
CA TYR A 134 -17.97 17.89 -9.15
C TYR A 134 -18.42 18.35 -7.78
N PRO A 135 -17.54 18.96 -6.97
CA PRO A 135 -17.96 19.68 -5.77
C PRO A 135 -18.92 20.81 -6.13
N VAL A 136 -19.92 21.02 -5.29
CA VAL A 136 -20.85 22.15 -5.38
C VAL A 136 -20.61 23.07 -4.20
N ALA A 137 -20.38 24.34 -4.48
CA ALA A 137 -20.12 25.34 -3.45
C ALA A 137 -21.09 26.53 -3.58
N ASP A 138 -21.31 27.21 -2.48
CA ASP A 138 -22.03 28.47 -2.46
C ASP A 138 -21.01 29.62 -2.53
N LYS A 139 -20.82 30.15 -3.72
CA LYS A 139 -19.94 31.29 -4.10
C LYS A 139 -18.44 31.04 -3.95
N THR A 140 -18.01 30.25 -2.97
CA THR A 140 -16.58 29.96 -2.71
C THR A 140 -16.38 28.51 -2.31
N LEU A 141 -15.22 27.96 -2.64
CA LEU A 141 -14.82 26.60 -2.24
C LEU A 141 -14.68 26.41 -0.72
N ASP A 142 -14.74 27.48 0.07
CA ASP A 142 -14.77 27.37 1.52
C ASP A 142 -16.13 26.90 2.04
N ASN A 143 -17.18 27.06 1.22
CA ASN A 143 -18.53 26.64 1.56
C ASN A 143 -19.03 25.58 0.56
N ILE A 144 -18.46 24.38 0.64
CA ILE A 144 -18.94 23.24 -0.16
C ILE A 144 -20.21 22.70 0.48
N VAL A 145 -21.30 22.71 -0.30
CA VAL A 145 -22.64 22.34 0.14
C VAL A 145 -23.09 20.97 -0.39
N GLY A 146 -22.37 20.42 -1.36
CA GLY A 146 -22.73 19.14 -1.95
C GLY A 146 -21.76 18.69 -3.02
N VAL A 147 -22.17 17.65 -3.73
CA VAL A 147 -21.48 17.11 -4.91
C VAL A 147 -22.49 16.72 -5.97
N VAL A 148 -22.09 16.80 -7.22
CA VAL A 148 -22.88 16.36 -8.36
C VAL A 148 -22.11 15.33 -9.17
N TYR A 149 -22.76 14.22 -9.49
CA TYR A 149 -22.20 13.22 -10.39
C TYR A 149 -22.49 13.57 -11.84
N LEU A 150 -21.49 13.39 -12.68
CA LEU A 150 -21.64 13.60 -14.13
C LEU A 150 -22.84 12.85 -14.72
N LYS A 151 -23.06 11.59 -14.29
CA LYS A 151 -24.20 10.78 -14.72
C LYS A 151 -25.57 11.40 -14.41
N ASP A 152 -25.68 12.08 -13.27
CA ASP A 152 -26.93 12.70 -12.85
C ASP A 152 -27.20 13.97 -13.66
N LEU A 153 -26.14 14.71 -14.03
CA LEU A 153 -26.22 15.81 -14.99
C LEU A 153 -26.72 15.35 -16.36
N PHE A 154 -26.15 14.26 -16.90
CA PHE A 154 -26.58 13.73 -18.21
C PHE A 154 -28.03 13.27 -18.21
N ASN A 155 -28.49 12.65 -17.14
CA ASN A 155 -29.87 12.15 -17.04
C ASN A 155 -30.93 13.27 -16.95
N LYS A 156 -30.52 14.48 -16.58
CA LYS A 156 -31.43 15.61 -16.38
C LYS A 156 -31.16 16.80 -17.30
N LEU A 157 -30.32 16.65 -18.33
CA LEU A 157 -29.94 17.72 -19.26
C LEU A 157 -31.15 18.45 -19.87
N ASP A 158 -32.25 17.75 -20.14
CA ASP A 158 -33.45 18.32 -20.76
C ASP A 158 -34.43 18.95 -19.76
N THR A 159 -34.28 18.65 -18.47
CA THR A 159 -35.16 19.11 -17.40
C THR A 159 -34.42 19.80 -16.27
N PHE A 160 -33.23 20.33 -16.58
CA PHE A 160 -32.33 20.93 -15.59
C PHE A 160 -32.80 22.36 -15.25
N ASP A 161 -33.28 22.56 -14.05
CA ASP A 161 -33.62 23.88 -13.55
C ASP A 161 -32.54 24.44 -12.60
N SER A 162 -31.91 23.58 -11.78
CA SER A 162 -30.91 24.02 -10.82
C SER A 162 -30.00 22.87 -10.40
N VAL A 163 -28.75 23.19 -10.08
CA VAL A 163 -27.76 22.25 -9.47
C VAL A 163 -28.31 21.63 -8.17
N LYS A 164 -29.11 22.37 -7.42
CA LYS A 164 -29.74 21.93 -6.16
C LYS A 164 -30.57 20.66 -6.28
N GLU A 165 -31.21 20.42 -7.42
CA GLU A 165 -32.08 19.26 -7.61
C GLU A 165 -31.34 17.92 -7.80
N ILE A 166 -30.07 17.99 -8.21
CA ILE A 166 -29.26 16.82 -8.50
C ILE A 166 -28.10 16.68 -7.54
N MET A 167 -27.92 17.65 -6.66
CA MET A 167 -26.88 17.66 -5.65
C MET A 167 -27.12 16.58 -4.60
N ARG A 168 -26.04 15.96 -4.16
CA ARG A 168 -26.02 14.95 -3.09
C ARG A 168 -25.17 15.41 -1.93
N GLU A 169 -25.42 14.87 -0.75
CA GLU A 169 -24.56 15.08 0.42
C GLU A 169 -23.15 14.55 0.16
N PRO A 170 -22.11 15.35 0.45
CA PRO A 170 -20.74 14.94 0.27
C PRO A 170 -20.32 13.94 1.35
N GLN A 171 -19.38 13.07 1.01
CA GLN A 171 -18.68 12.20 1.95
C GLN A 171 -17.34 12.82 2.30
N TYR A 172 -16.93 12.70 3.54
CA TYR A 172 -15.70 13.29 4.04
C TYR A 172 -14.75 12.25 4.61
N LEU A 173 -13.44 12.46 4.39
CA LEU A 173 -12.36 11.75 5.06
C LEU A 173 -11.38 12.76 5.62
N HIS A 174 -10.72 12.41 6.71
CA HIS A 174 -9.65 13.24 7.26
C HIS A 174 -8.35 13.05 6.45
N GLU A 175 -7.57 14.11 6.27
CA GLU A 175 -6.34 14.07 5.46
C GLU A 175 -5.29 13.07 5.97
N SER A 176 -5.24 12.83 7.28
CA SER A 176 -4.30 11.92 7.95
C SER A 176 -4.74 10.45 7.98
N ILE A 177 -5.91 10.11 7.41
CA ILE A 177 -6.34 8.72 7.35
C ILE A 177 -5.44 7.93 6.41
N SER A 178 -5.10 6.68 6.78
CA SER A 178 -4.31 5.83 5.91
C SER A 178 -5.06 5.51 4.62
N VAL A 179 -4.32 5.27 3.54
CA VAL A 179 -4.93 4.88 2.25
C VAL A 179 -5.72 3.58 2.37
N TYR A 180 -5.27 2.63 3.20
CA TYR A 180 -6.00 1.39 3.44
C TYR A 180 -7.33 1.61 4.16
N ASP A 181 -7.37 2.44 5.19
CA ASP A 181 -8.61 2.76 5.90
C ASP A 181 -9.58 3.53 4.99
N ALA A 182 -9.06 4.36 4.11
CA ALA A 182 -9.87 5.05 3.08
C ALA A 182 -10.48 4.06 2.09
N LEU A 183 -9.71 3.07 1.61
CA LEU A 183 -10.20 1.99 0.75
C LEU A 183 -11.27 1.14 1.44
N GLU A 184 -11.07 0.80 2.72
CA GLU A 184 -12.05 0.05 3.51
C GLU A 184 -13.34 0.86 3.65
N THR A 185 -13.24 2.16 3.98
CA THR A 185 -14.36 3.09 4.06
C THR A 185 -15.12 3.17 2.73
N PHE A 186 -14.40 3.26 1.61
CA PHE A 186 -15.02 3.29 0.29
C PHE A 186 -15.78 2.00 -0.01
N LYS A 187 -15.23 0.85 0.34
CA LYS A 187 -15.84 -0.46 0.13
C LYS A 187 -17.08 -0.65 1.00
N GLU A 188 -17.00 -0.33 2.29
CA GLU A 188 -18.11 -0.48 3.24
C GLU A 188 -19.30 0.40 2.89
N ASN A 189 -19.03 1.68 2.60
CA ASN A 189 -20.05 2.67 2.30
C ASN A 189 -20.49 2.67 0.81
N LYS A 190 -19.86 1.83 -0.03
CA LYS A 190 -20.10 1.75 -1.49
C LYS A 190 -19.98 3.11 -2.18
N ILE A 191 -19.02 3.91 -1.74
CA ILE A 191 -18.68 5.21 -2.31
C ILE A 191 -17.37 5.10 -3.11
N HIS A 192 -17.16 6.03 -4.04
CA HIS A 192 -15.98 6.02 -4.91
C HIS A 192 -15.18 7.31 -4.82
N TYR A 193 -15.54 8.18 -3.91
CA TYR A 193 -14.89 9.46 -3.65
C TYR A 193 -15.14 9.92 -2.22
N ALA A 194 -14.31 10.81 -1.74
CA ALA A 194 -14.56 11.61 -0.54
C ALA A 194 -13.87 12.97 -0.67
N LEU A 195 -14.48 13.99 -0.09
CA LEU A 195 -13.83 15.27 0.16
C LEU A 195 -12.88 15.09 1.34
N VAL A 196 -11.69 15.63 1.21
CA VAL A 196 -10.65 15.52 2.23
C VAL A 196 -10.66 16.79 3.07
N ILE A 197 -10.79 16.62 4.39
CA ILE A 197 -10.83 17.72 5.36
C ILE A 197 -9.59 17.69 6.26
N GLU A 198 -9.12 18.89 6.61
CA GLU A 198 -8.09 19.07 7.64
C GLU A 198 -8.68 19.13 9.05
N GLU A 199 -7.84 19.29 10.08
CA GLU A 199 -8.22 19.31 11.50
C GLU A 199 -9.32 20.33 11.85
N PHE A 200 -9.39 21.47 11.13
CA PHE A 200 -10.38 22.51 11.37
C PHE A 200 -11.66 22.38 10.53
N GLY A 201 -11.77 21.27 9.77
CA GLY A 201 -12.94 20.97 8.96
C GLY A 201 -12.97 21.67 7.59
N MET A 202 -11.90 22.37 7.20
CA MET A 202 -11.80 22.93 5.85
C MET A 202 -11.52 21.81 4.82
N VAL A 203 -12.17 21.89 3.67
CA VAL A 203 -11.89 21.01 2.55
C VAL A 203 -10.58 21.41 1.88
N VAL A 204 -9.60 20.49 1.90
CA VAL A 204 -8.26 20.67 1.32
C VAL A 204 -8.09 19.94 -0.01
N GLY A 205 -8.92 18.93 -0.26
CA GLY A 205 -8.82 18.12 -1.48
C GLY A 205 -10.00 17.17 -1.68
N MET A 206 -9.85 16.29 -2.64
CA MET A 206 -10.75 15.18 -2.92
C MET A 206 -9.94 13.95 -3.31
N VAL A 207 -10.30 12.82 -2.77
CA VAL A 207 -9.73 11.52 -3.16
C VAL A 207 -10.81 10.67 -3.81
N THR A 208 -10.42 9.94 -4.84
CA THR A 208 -11.28 8.99 -5.55
C THR A 208 -10.62 7.62 -5.60
N MET A 209 -11.41 6.57 -5.92
CA MET A 209 -10.87 5.23 -6.15
C MET A 209 -9.78 5.19 -7.23
N ASN A 210 -9.77 6.15 -8.16
CA ASN A 210 -8.76 6.22 -9.22
C ASN A 210 -7.43 6.85 -8.75
N ASN A 211 -7.45 7.58 -7.65
CA ASN A 211 -6.24 8.16 -7.06
C ASN A 211 -5.46 7.14 -6.23
N ILE A 212 -6.14 6.11 -5.75
CA ILE A 212 -5.60 5.00 -4.96
C ILE A 212 -5.20 3.83 -5.84
#